data_67d5e1f8c8eb26b20ea5b55da1afcef3
#
_entry.id   67d5e1f8c8eb26b20ea5b55da1afcef3
#
_cell.length_a   1.000
_cell.length_b   1.000
_cell.length_c   1.000
_cell.angle_alpha   90.00
_cell.angle_beta   90.00
_cell.angle_gamma   90.00
#
_symmetry.space_group_name_H-M   'P 1'
#
loop_
_entity.id
_entity.type
_entity.pdbx_description
1 polymer ?
#
loop_
_entity_poly.entity_id
_entity_poly.type
_entity_poly.pdbx_seq_one_letter_code
_entity_poly.pdbx_strand_id
1 'polypeptide(L)'
;MAKRIIYNENARRALEKGMDILAEAVAVTLGPKGRNVVLEKKFGAPQIVNDGVTIAKEIELEDHIENTGVSLIRQAASKTNDAAGDGTTTATVLAHAMVKEGLRNVAAGANAISLKRGIDKATGFLVGKIKEHARSVEDSKSIAQVGAISAGNDEEVGNMISEAMDKVGKEGVISLEEGKSMSTELEITEGMRFDKGYISPYFATDTERMEAVLDEPYILLTDKKIALVQDLVPVLEQVARSGKPLMIIAEDIEKEALATLVVNRLRGVLNVAAVKAPGFGDRRKAMLEDMAVLTGGQVITEDAGLKLDATKIEMLGTARRITITKDATTIVAEGNEAGVKTRCDQIRRQIEESDSSYDQEKLQERLAKLSGGVAVIKVGAATETEMKDRKLRLEDAINATKAAVEEGIVPGGGTTLAHLVPDLEQWAEGNLTGEELTGAMIVSRALSAPLKRISENAGQNGAVIAERVKEMPFNSGYNAASGEFVDMFEAGIVDPAKVTRSGLQNAASIAGMVLTTECIVVDQPEKDGAAAGAAGDGMGFDY
;
A
#
# COMPACT_ATOMS: atom_id res chain seq x y z
N MET A 1 18.26 15.20 -24.72
CA MET A 1 19.22 15.34 -23.59
C MET A 1 20.37 14.36 -23.77
N ALA A 2 21.61 14.80 -23.50
CA ALA A 2 22.76 13.90 -23.50
C ALA A 2 22.66 12.93 -22.33
N LYS A 3 23.22 11.71 -22.50
CA LYS A 3 23.26 10.70 -21.44
C LYS A 3 24.65 10.59 -20.87
N ARG A 4 24.75 10.47 -19.55
CA ARG A 4 25.96 10.08 -18.83
C ARG A 4 25.89 8.60 -18.54
N ILE A 5 26.94 7.86 -18.92
CA ILE A 5 27.01 6.40 -18.76
C ILE A 5 28.17 6.07 -17.83
N ILE A 6 27.92 5.25 -16.83
CA ILE A 6 28.94 4.79 -15.87
C ILE A 6 28.89 3.28 -15.82
N TYR A 7 30.07 2.66 -15.76
CA TYR A 7 30.26 1.21 -15.83
C TYR A 7 30.95 0.65 -14.60
N ASN A 8 30.84 -0.65 -14.45
CA ASN A 8 31.62 -1.50 -13.55
C ASN A 8 31.49 -1.06 -12.07
N GLU A 9 32.60 -1.12 -11.35
CA GLU A 9 32.72 -0.81 -9.92
C GLU A 9 32.20 0.60 -9.57
N ASN A 10 32.45 1.59 -10.44
CA ASN A 10 31.99 2.97 -10.19
C ASN A 10 30.46 3.08 -10.21
N ALA A 11 29.79 2.30 -11.09
CA ALA A 11 28.35 2.24 -11.12
C ALA A 11 27.79 1.60 -9.83
N ARG A 12 28.36 0.47 -9.42
CA ARG A 12 27.93 -0.26 -8.21
C ARG A 12 28.11 0.56 -6.94
N ARG A 13 29.26 1.24 -6.78
CA ARG A 13 29.53 2.11 -5.61
C ARG A 13 28.56 3.29 -5.52
N ALA A 14 28.23 3.89 -6.66
CA ALA A 14 27.30 5.01 -6.66
C ALA A 14 25.86 4.55 -6.31
N LEU A 15 25.42 3.38 -6.81
CA LEU A 15 24.15 2.78 -6.39
C LEU A 15 24.16 2.47 -4.89
N GLU A 16 25.22 1.82 -4.38
CA GLU A 16 25.36 1.49 -2.96
C GLU A 16 25.23 2.74 -2.09
N LYS A 17 25.94 3.83 -2.45
CA LYS A 17 25.90 5.08 -1.69
C LYS A 17 24.50 5.68 -1.61
N GLY A 18 23.75 5.70 -2.72
CA GLY A 18 22.36 6.16 -2.72
C GLY A 18 21.45 5.27 -1.87
N MET A 19 21.67 3.95 -1.93
CA MET A 19 20.94 3.00 -1.11
C MET A 19 21.25 3.13 0.38
N ASP A 20 22.53 3.34 0.75
CA ASP A 20 22.95 3.57 2.13
C ASP A 20 22.22 4.78 2.73
N ILE A 21 22.13 5.90 2.00
CA ILE A 21 21.48 7.13 2.46
C ILE A 21 20.00 6.89 2.75
N LEU A 22 19.27 6.28 1.81
CA LEU A 22 17.84 6.01 2.01
C LEU A 22 17.62 5.00 3.14
N ALA A 23 18.38 3.89 3.14
CA ALA A 23 18.21 2.83 4.12
C ALA A 23 18.46 3.33 5.55
N GLU A 24 19.48 4.15 5.79
CA GLU A 24 19.76 4.72 7.10
C GLU A 24 18.64 5.69 7.54
N ALA A 25 18.14 6.54 6.64
CA ALA A 25 17.05 7.46 6.96
C ALA A 25 15.75 6.73 7.35
N VAL A 26 15.46 5.61 6.70
CA VAL A 26 14.26 4.79 7.00
C VAL A 26 14.49 3.91 8.23
N ALA A 27 15.67 3.31 8.38
CA ALA A 27 15.96 2.34 9.43
C ALA A 27 15.90 2.90 10.87
N VAL A 28 16.06 4.23 11.04
CA VAL A 28 15.95 4.88 12.37
C VAL A 28 14.55 4.78 12.97
N THR A 29 13.53 4.51 12.15
CA THR A 29 12.14 4.40 12.59
C THR A 29 11.76 3.00 13.08
N LEU A 30 12.62 1.99 12.84
CA LEU A 30 12.28 0.58 13.06
C LEU A 30 12.22 0.21 14.54
N GLY A 31 11.13 -0.45 14.94
CA GLY A 31 10.92 -1.02 16.26
C GLY A 31 10.34 -0.04 17.30
N PRO A 32 10.03 -0.54 18.55
CA PRO A 32 9.29 0.23 19.55
C PRO A 32 10.05 1.45 20.11
N LYS A 33 11.37 1.51 19.91
CA LYS A 33 12.21 2.67 20.24
C LYS A 33 12.74 3.38 18.99
N GLY A 34 12.11 3.12 17.84
CA GLY A 34 12.33 3.88 16.61
C GLY A 34 12.00 5.35 16.79
N ARG A 35 12.63 6.20 15.96
CA ARG A 35 12.47 7.66 16.03
C ARG A 35 11.80 8.18 14.79
N ASN A 36 11.14 9.32 14.92
CA ASN A 36 10.52 9.99 13.80
C ASN A 36 11.55 10.70 12.92
N VAL A 37 11.21 10.86 11.66
CA VAL A 37 11.94 11.66 10.67
C VAL A 37 11.12 12.92 10.36
N VAL A 38 11.80 14.06 10.24
CA VAL A 38 11.16 15.33 9.86
C VAL A 38 11.37 15.54 8.37
N LEU A 39 10.28 15.66 7.63
CA LEU A 39 10.28 15.94 6.19
C LEU A 39 9.92 17.40 5.97
N GLU A 40 10.78 18.13 5.24
CA GLU A 40 10.48 19.48 4.79
C GLU A 40 9.39 19.41 3.70
N LYS A 41 8.43 20.31 3.76
CA LYS A 41 7.42 20.50 2.71
C LYS A 41 7.62 21.87 2.06
N LYS A 42 7.54 21.91 0.73
CA LYS A 42 7.64 23.17 -0.04
C LYS A 42 6.57 24.19 0.36
N PHE A 43 5.42 23.73 0.81
CA PHE A 43 4.31 24.53 1.30
C PHE A 43 3.75 23.89 2.57
N GLY A 44 3.47 24.72 3.61
CA GLY A 44 2.92 24.25 4.87
C GLY A 44 3.96 23.96 5.96
N ALA A 45 3.55 23.27 7.02
CA ALA A 45 4.43 22.88 8.11
C ALA A 45 5.26 21.63 7.75
N PRO A 46 6.47 21.47 8.32
CA PRO A 46 7.22 20.21 8.20
C PRO A 46 6.38 19.05 8.71
N GLN A 47 6.49 17.91 8.04
CA GLN A 47 5.80 16.68 8.41
C GLN A 47 6.72 15.82 9.28
N ILE A 48 6.19 15.33 10.41
CA ILE A 48 6.88 14.36 11.27
C ILE A 48 6.27 13.00 10.97
N VAL A 49 7.09 12.03 10.57
CA VAL A 49 6.65 10.70 10.15
C VAL A 49 7.58 9.61 10.67
N ASN A 50 7.05 8.41 10.82
CA ASN A 50 7.80 7.17 11.10
C ASN A 50 7.50 6.06 10.09
N ASP A 51 6.61 6.28 9.13
CA ASP A 51 6.33 5.34 8.05
C ASP A 51 7.45 5.32 7.02
N GLY A 52 7.99 4.11 6.77
CA GLY A 52 9.15 3.91 5.91
C GLY A 52 8.88 4.24 4.44
N VAL A 53 7.68 3.97 3.90
CA VAL A 53 7.38 4.27 2.49
C VAL A 53 7.22 5.76 2.25
N THR A 54 6.62 6.48 3.17
CA THR A 54 6.48 7.95 3.11
C THR A 54 7.86 8.61 3.13
N ILE A 55 8.74 8.18 4.05
CA ILE A 55 10.12 8.69 4.10
C ILE A 55 10.87 8.37 2.79
N ALA A 56 10.77 7.12 2.31
CA ALA A 56 11.47 6.69 1.11
C ALA A 56 11.04 7.46 -0.15
N LYS A 57 9.78 7.88 -0.25
CA LYS A 57 9.26 8.67 -1.38
C LYS A 57 9.82 10.09 -1.43
N GLU A 58 10.10 10.71 -0.29
CA GLU A 58 10.57 12.10 -0.19
C GLU A 58 12.08 12.25 -0.38
N ILE A 59 12.87 11.15 -0.31
CA ILE A 59 14.32 11.23 -0.44
C ILE A 59 14.71 11.29 -1.92
N GLU A 60 15.27 12.41 -2.34
CA GLU A 60 15.91 12.62 -3.64
C GLU A 60 17.30 13.22 -3.46
N LEU A 61 18.26 12.77 -4.27
CA LEU A 61 19.63 13.23 -4.24
C LEU A 61 19.94 14.06 -5.49
N GLU A 62 20.79 15.08 -5.34
CA GLU A 62 21.23 15.93 -6.46
C GLU A 62 22.03 15.13 -7.51
N ASP A 63 22.86 14.18 -7.08
CA ASP A 63 23.56 13.30 -8.02
C ASP A 63 22.59 12.26 -8.59
N HIS A 64 22.24 12.40 -9.86
CA HIS A 64 21.34 11.51 -10.57
C HIS A 64 21.75 10.04 -10.54
N ILE A 65 23.04 9.73 -10.37
CA ILE A 65 23.56 8.36 -10.35
C ILE A 65 23.30 7.75 -8.98
N GLU A 66 23.64 8.46 -7.91
CA GLU A 66 23.33 8.05 -6.54
C GLU A 66 21.81 7.97 -6.35
N ASN A 67 21.05 8.92 -6.92
CA ASN A 67 19.59 8.91 -6.90
C ASN A 67 18.96 7.71 -7.61
N THR A 68 19.65 7.11 -8.60
CA THR A 68 19.24 5.83 -9.18
C THR A 68 19.26 4.71 -8.13
N GLY A 69 20.26 4.69 -7.23
CA GLY A 69 20.33 3.77 -6.10
C GLY A 69 19.17 3.97 -5.12
N VAL A 70 18.86 5.22 -4.77
CA VAL A 70 17.68 5.60 -3.97
C VAL A 70 16.41 5.04 -4.63
N SER A 71 16.24 5.26 -5.93
CA SER A 71 15.04 4.84 -6.66
C SER A 71 14.88 3.33 -6.73
N LEU A 72 15.98 2.57 -6.78
CA LEU A 72 15.93 1.10 -6.78
C LEU A 72 15.50 0.55 -5.41
N ILE A 73 16.15 0.98 -4.32
CA ILE A 73 15.82 0.45 -2.99
C ILE A 73 14.44 0.93 -2.52
N ARG A 74 13.99 2.12 -2.93
CA ARG A 74 12.62 2.60 -2.72
C ARG A 74 11.57 1.63 -3.23
N GLN A 75 11.86 0.90 -4.31
CA GLN A 75 10.93 -0.10 -4.84
C GLN A 75 10.69 -1.26 -3.88
N ALA A 76 11.66 -1.64 -3.04
CA ALA A 76 11.44 -2.67 -2.02
C ALA A 76 10.35 -2.23 -1.03
N ALA A 77 10.43 -0.98 -0.54
CA ALA A 77 9.40 -0.41 0.33
C ALA A 77 8.04 -0.31 -0.38
N SER A 78 8.00 0.31 -1.57
CA SER A 78 6.75 0.54 -2.30
C SER A 78 6.03 -0.76 -2.67
N LYS A 79 6.78 -1.78 -3.16
CA LYS A 79 6.19 -3.08 -3.51
C LYS A 79 5.70 -3.87 -2.30
N THR A 80 6.35 -3.71 -1.15
CA THR A 80 5.88 -4.32 0.09
C THR A 80 4.62 -3.63 0.59
N ASN A 81 4.55 -2.30 0.49
CA ASN A 81 3.34 -1.54 0.77
C ASN A 81 2.18 -1.97 -0.14
N ASP A 82 2.41 -2.08 -1.46
CA ASP A 82 1.39 -2.52 -2.43
C ASP A 82 0.85 -3.93 -2.11
N ALA A 83 1.71 -4.84 -1.61
CA ALA A 83 1.36 -6.24 -1.39
C ALA A 83 0.72 -6.51 -0.02
N ALA A 84 1.17 -5.80 1.01
CA ALA A 84 0.81 -6.11 2.41
C ALA A 84 0.41 -4.87 3.24
N GLY A 85 0.66 -3.67 2.74
CA GLY A 85 0.31 -2.41 3.39
C GLY A 85 1.11 -2.08 4.65
N ASP A 86 2.12 -2.89 4.98
CA ASP A 86 3.02 -2.73 6.14
C ASP A 86 4.38 -3.39 5.83
N GLY A 87 5.37 -3.25 6.75
CA GLY A 87 6.69 -3.88 6.65
C GLY A 87 7.66 -3.20 5.69
N THR A 88 7.39 -1.97 5.29
CA THR A 88 8.18 -1.20 4.32
C THR A 88 9.59 -0.93 4.80
N THR A 89 9.76 -0.58 6.07
CA THR A 89 11.07 -0.37 6.72
C THR A 89 11.86 -1.69 6.79
N THR A 90 11.23 -2.78 7.19
CA THR A 90 11.87 -4.11 7.25
C THR A 90 12.37 -4.56 5.87
N ALA A 91 11.55 -4.38 4.82
CA ALA A 91 11.94 -4.70 3.44
C ALA A 91 13.14 -3.87 2.97
N THR A 92 13.18 -2.58 3.31
CA THR A 92 14.30 -1.69 2.98
C THR A 92 15.59 -2.13 3.69
N VAL A 93 15.53 -2.45 4.98
CA VAL A 93 16.67 -2.91 5.77
C VAL A 93 17.21 -4.26 5.25
N LEU A 94 16.32 -5.19 4.89
CA LEU A 94 16.70 -6.47 4.28
C LEU A 94 17.37 -6.27 2.91
N ALA A 95 16.77 -5.45 2.04
CA ALA A 95 17.32 -5.17 0.72
C ALA A 95 18.71 -4.56 0.81
N HIS A 96 18.87 -3.57 1.68
CA HIS A 96 20.15 -2.93 1.95
C HIS A 96 21.22 -3.93 2.44
N ALA A 97 20.88 -4.78 3.41
CA ALA A 97 21.79 -5.78 3.95
C ALA A 97 22.22 -6.80 2.86
N MET A 98 21.27 -7.27 2.04
CA MET A 98 21.55 -8.20 0.93
C MET A 98 22.44 -7.56 -0.14
N VAL A 99 22.15 -6.31 -0.53
CA VAL A 99 22.95 -5.56 -1.51
C VAL A 99 24.36 -5.37 -0.99
N LYS A 100 24.53 -4.90 0.23
CA LYS A 100 25.84 -4.64 0.84
C LYS A 100 26.73 -5.87 0.92
N GLU A 101 26.16 -6.98 1.36
CA GLU A 101 26.87 -8.26 1.44
C GLU A 101 27.12 -8.84 0.03
N GLY A 102 26.16 -8.72 -0.88
CA GLY A 102 26.28 -9.19 -2.26
C GLY A 102 27.34 -8.43 -3.05
N LEU A 103 27.40 -7.10 -2.96
CA LEU A 103 28.40 -6.28 -3.64
C LEU A 103 29.83 -6.60 -3.19
N ARG A 104 30.04 -6.94 -1.92
CA ARG A 104 31.36 -7.42 -1.42
C ARG A 104 31.79 -8.70 -2.14
N ASN A 105 30.86 -9.64 -2.36
CA ASN A 105 31.15 -10.88 -3.07
C ASN A 105 31.41 -10.64 -4.57
N VAL A 106 30.63 -9.74 -5.21
CA VAL A 106 30.86 -9.34 -6.62
C VAL A 106 32.23 -8.66 -6.78
N ALA A 107 32.60 -7.77 -5.85
CA ALA A 107 33.92 -7.12 -5.85
C ALA A 107 35.07 -8.12 -5.64
N ALA A 108 34.81 -9.23 -4.93
CA ALA A 108 35.76 -10.34 -4.78
C ALA A 108 35.82 -11.27 -6.02
N GLY A 109 35.04 -11.00 -7.08
CA GLY A 109 35.08 -11.72 -8.35
C GLY A 109 34.01 -12.79 -8.52
N ALA A 110 33.03 -12.89 -7.63
CA ALA A 110 31.93 -13.84 -7.77
C ALA A 110 31.00 -13.44 -8.94
N ASN A 111 30.46 -14.45 -9.64
CA ASN A 111 29.54 -14.23 -10.74
C ASN A 111 28.17 -13.78 -10.22
N ALA A 112 27.78 -12.55 -10.53
CA ALA A 112 26.55 -11.92 -10.06
C ALA A 112 25.27 -12.71 -10.44
N ILE A 113 25.25 -13.37 -11.60
CA ILE A 113 24.09 -14.15 -12.05
C ILE A 113 23.94 -15.42 -11.20
N SER A 114 25.05 -16.08 -10.87
CA SER A 114 25.05 -17.26 -10.01
C SER A 114 24.66 -16.90 -8.57
N LEU A 115 25.18 -15.78 -8.05
CA LEU A 115 24.75 -15.24 -6.75
C LEU A 115 23.24 -14.98 -6.72
N LYS A 116 22.71 -14.30 -7.75
CA LYS A 116 21.27 -14.04 -7.86
C LYS A 116 20.44 -15.33 -7.84
N ARG A 117 20.86 -16.37 -8.58
CA ARG A 117 20.16 -17.67 -8.54
C ARG A 117 20.14 -18.29 -7.14
N GLY A 118 21.25 -18.17 -6.41
CA GLY A 118 21.33 -18.60 -5.02
C GLY A 118 20.38 -17.83 -4.10
N ILE A 119 20.31 -16.50 -4.25
CA ILE A 119 19.38 -15.61 -3.54
C ILE A 119 17.92 -16.02 -3.84
N ASP A 120 17.57 -16.21 -5.12
CA ASP A 120 16.22 -16.59 -5.54
C ASP A 120 15.79 -17.94 -4.93
N LYS A 121 16.68 -18.95 -4.95
CA LYS A 121 16.43 -20.28 -4.36
C LYS A 121 16.28 -20.23 -2.84
N ALA A 122 17.17 -19.50 -2.15
CA ALA A 122 17.11 -19.28 -0.70
C ALA A 122 15.81 -18.58 -0.28
N THR A 123 15.41 -17.55 -1.03
CA THR A 123 14.15 -16.85 -0.80
C THR A 123 12.93 -17.76 -0.96
N GLY A 124 12.92 -18.61 -2.01
CA GLY A 124 11.86 -19.60 -2.22
C GLY A 124 11.73 -20.58 -1.05
N PHE A 125 12.84 -21.09 -0.54
CA PHE A 125 12.87 -21.95 0.65
C PHE A 125 12.31 -21.25 1.90
N LEU A 126 12.78 -20.04 2.17
CA LEU A 126 12.35 -19.25 3.33
C LEU A 126 10.86 -18.89 3.29
N VAL A 127 10.32 -18.55 2.13
CA VAL A 127 8.88 -18.31 1.96
C VAL A 127 8.06 -19.54 2.36
N GLY A 128 8.52 -20.74 1.97
CA GLY A 128 7.89 -21.98 2.43
C GLY A 128 7.94 -22.15 3.94
N LYS A 129 9.08 -21.87 4.56
CA LYS A 129 9.27 -21.96 6.02
C LYS A 129 8.44 -20.94 6.79
N ILE A 130 8.36 -19.69 6.32
CA ILE A 130 7.50 -18.66 6.96
C ILE A 130 6.03 -19.13 6.97
N LYS A 131 5.53 -19.68 5.85
CA LYS A 131 4.17 -20.22 5.78
C LYS A 131 3.95 -21.43 6.69
N GLU A 132 4.95 -22.31 6.81
CA GLU A 132 4.89 -23.49 7.68
C GLU A 132 4.77 -23.12 9.17
N HIS A 133 5.44 -22.04 9.59
CA HIS A 133 5.42 -21.55 10.96
C HIS A 133 4.29 -20.56 11.28
N ALA A 134 3.52 -20.14 10.26
CA ALA A 134 2.43 -19.20 10.45
C ALA A 134 1.28 -19.85 11.26
N ARG A 135 0.78 -19.10 12.27
CA ARG A 135 -0.40 -19.48 13.06
C ARG A 135 -1.61 -18.71 12.56
N SER A 136 -2.73 -19.41 12.33
CA SER A 136 -4.00 -18.80 11.93
C SER A 136 -4.50 -17.83 13.01
N VAL A 137 -5.08 -16.71 12.58
CA VAL A 137 -5.70 -15.69 13.44
C VAL A 137 -7.21 -15.83 13.33
N GLU A 138 -7.84 -16.33 14.39
CA GLU A 138 -9.28 -16.59 14.41
C GLU A 138 -10.01 -15.80 15.49
N ASP A 139 -9.33 -15.42 16.57
CA ASP A 139 -9.90 -14.75 17.72
C ASP A 139 -9.62 -13.23 17.73
N SER A 140 -10.58 -12.47 18.25
CA SER A 140 -10.54 -11.01 18.35
C SER A 140 -9.33 -10.52 19.16
N LYS A 141 -8.82 -11.32 20.12
CA LYS A 141 -7.64 -10.98 20.89
C LYS A 141 -6.38 -10.95 20.04
N SER A 142 -6.16 -11.96 19.19
CA SER A 142 -5.03 -12.02 18.28
C SER A 142 -5.10 -10.90 17.24
N ILE A 143 -6.31 -10.56 16.75
CA ILE A 143 -6.56 -9.41 15.87
C ILE A 143 -6.13 -8.11 16.55
N ALA A 144 -6.57 -7.89 17.81
CA ALA A 144 -6.22 -6.70 18.57
C ALA A 144 -4.70 -6.59 18.82
N GLN A 145 -4.02 -7.70 19.10
CA GLN A 145 -2.57 -7.72 19.27
C GLN A 145 -1.82 -7.30 18.00
N VAL A 146 -2.19 -7.83 16.84
CA VAL A 146 -1.58 -7.43 15.55
C VAL A 146 -1.79 -5.94 15.31
N GLY A 147 -3.01 -5.45 15.47
CA GLY A 147 -3.35 -4.04 15.29
C GLY A 147 -2.56 -3.13 16.24
N ALA A 148 -2.45 -3.52 17.51
CA ALA A 148 -1.71 -2.76 18.52
C ALA A 148 -0.20 -2.67 18.18
N ILE A 149 0.43 -3.77 17.80
CA ILE A 149 1.86 -3.81 17.45
C ILE A 149 2.15 -2.93 16.23
N SER A 150 1.36 -3.05 15.17
CA SER A 150 1.53 -2.26 13.96
C SER A 150 1.25 -0.76 14.19
N ALA A 151 0.35 -0.43 15.14
CA ALA A 151 0.10 0.95 15.57
C ALA A 151 1.18 1.52 16.53
N GLY A 152 2.29 0.82 16.76
CA GLY A 152 3.36 1.26 17.66
C GLY A 152 3.10 0.95 19.15
N ASN A 153 2.50 -0.20 19.45
CA ASN A 153 2.05 -0.67 20.77
C ASN A 153 0.84 0.11 21.35
N ASP A 154 -0.03 0.59 20.50
CA ASP A 154 -1.26 1.27 20.89
C ASP A 154 -2.41 0.25 21.04
N GLU A 155 -2.68 -0.18 22.30
CA GLU A 155 -3.74 -1.15 22.61
C GLU A 155 -5.15 -0.61 22.27
N GLU A 156 -5.37 0.71 22.37
CA GLU A 156 -6.65 1.33 22.07
C GLU A 156 -6.96 1.19 20.57
N VAL A 157 -5.96 1.46 19.74
CA VAL A 157 -6.04 1.25 18.28
C VAL A 157 -6.29 -0.22 17.94
N GLY A 158 -5.55 -1.14 18.55
CA GLY A 158 -5.71 -2.58 18.33
C GLY A 158 -7.13 -3.06 18.66
N ASN A 159 -7.66 -2.67 19.82
CA ASN A 159 -9.01 -3.02 20.24
C ASN A 159 -10.08 -2.44 19.30
N MET A 160 -9.91 -1.19 18.87
CA MET A 160 -10.83 -0.53 17.94
C MET A 160 -10.89 -1.25 16.58
N ILE A 161 -9.74 -1.67 16.05
CA ILE A 161 -9.68 -2.42 14.79
C ILE A 161 -10.34 -3.80 14.95
N SER A 162 -10.07 -4.48 16.07
CA SER A 162 -10.71 -5.76 16.37
C SER A 162 -12.23 -5.63 16.47
N GLU A 163 -12.74 -4.62 17.18
CA GLU A 163 -14.17 -4.32 17.26
C GLU A 163 -14.77 -4.00 15.89
N ALA A 164 -14.05 -3.23 15.07
CA ALA A 164 -14.47 -2.94 13.70
C ALA A 164 -14.60 -4.22 12.88
N MET A 165 -13.61 -5.11 12.93
CA MET A 165 -13.63 -6.38 12.20
C MET A 165 -14.71 -7.35 12.69
N ASP A 166 -14.98 -7.38 14.00
CA ASP A 166 -16.06 -8.20 14.56
C ASP A 166 -17.43 -7.75 14.04
N LYS A 167 -17.62 -6.43 13.84
CA LYS A 167 -18.90 -5.87 13.38
C LYS A 167 -19.11 -6.01 11.87
N VAL A 168 -18.06 -5.76 11.05
CA VAL A 168 -18.19 -5.81 9.58
C VAL A 168 -17.77 -7.15 8.98
N GLY A 169 -17.20 -8.05 9.79
CA GLY A 169 -16.66 -9.35 9.36
C GLY A 169 -15.22 -9.24 8.83
N LYS A 170 -14.59 -10.42 8.66
CA LYS A 170 -13.17 -10.52 8.24
C LYS A 170 -12.90 -9.91 6.86
N GLU A 171 -13.86 -10.00 5.96
CA GLU A 171 -13.84 -9.40 4.61
C GLU A 171 -14.38 -7.96 4.59
N GLY A 172 -14.80 -7.45 5.75
CA GLY A 172 -15.41 -6.13 5.89
C GLY A 172 -14.46 -4.99 5.59
N VAL A 173 -15.04 -3.85 5.28
CA VAL A 173 -14.28 -2.64 4.94
C VAL A 173 -14.13 -1.76 6.17
N ILE A 174 -12.87 -1.40 6.48
CA ILE A 174 -12.55 -0.37 7.46
C ILE A 174 -12.04 0.85 6.69
N SER A 175 -12.72 1.98 6.84
CA SER A 175 -12.36 3.27 6.22
C SER A 175 -11.88 4.25 7.27
N LEU A 176 -10.94 5.12 6.92
CA LEU A 176 -10.43 6.18 7.78
C LEU A 176 -10.95 7.52 7.32
N GLU A 177 -11.53 8.28 8.23
CA GLU A 177 -11.96 9.65 8.01
C GLU A 177 -11.33 10.59 9.02
N GLU A 178 -11.18 11.87 8.66
CA GLU A 178 -10.74 12.89 9.60
C GLU A 178 -11.92 13.27 10.50
N GLY A 179 -11.75 13.07 11.80
CA GLY A 179 -12.71 13.46 12.83
C GLY A 179 -12.63 14.96 13.14
N LYS A 180 -13.71 15.49 13.66
CA LYS A 180 -13.75 16.87 14.18
C LYS A 180 -13.51 16.93 15.69
N SER A 181 -13.49 15.78 16.35
CA SER A 181 -13.24 15.63 17.79
C SER A 181 -11.74 15.42 18.07
N MET A 182 -11.35 15.52 19.35
CA MET A 182 -9.99 15.17 19.78
C MET A 182 -9.81 13.67 19.99
N SER A 183 -10.91 12.93 20.13
CA SER A 183 -10.94 11.47 20.30
C SER A 183 -11.17 10.78 18.97
N THR A 184 -10.56 9.62 18.81
CA THR A 184 -10.84 8.71 17.67
C THR A 184 -12.10 7.91 17.98
N GLU A 185 -13.00 7.79 17.02
CA GLU A 185 -14.32 7.17 17.19
C GLU A 185 -14.58 6.13 16.08
N LEU A 186 -15.20 5.02 16.45
CA LEU A 186 -15.64 3.99 15.52
C LEU A 186 -17.14 4.13 15.23
N GLU A 187 -17.49 4.27 13.97
CA GLU A 187 -18.88 4.28 13.47
C GLU A 187 -19.08 3.15 12.47
N ILE A 188 -20.21 2.46 12.57
CA ILE A 188 -20.61 1.47 11.57
C ILE A 188 -21.68 2.09 10.70
N THR A 189 -21.48 2.04 9.40
CA THR A 189 -22.40 2.62 8.41
C THR A 189 -22.59 1.66 7.24
N GLU A 190 -23.63 1.91 6.45
CA GLU A 190 -23.83 1.19 5.22
C GLU A 190 -22.76 1.53 4.20
N GLY A 191 -22.39 0.55 3.39
CA GLY A 191 -21.42 0.76 2.36
C GLY A 191 -21.07 -0.51 1.61
N MET A 192 -20.28 -0.35 0.56
CA MET A 192 -19.82 -1.47 -0.27
C MET A 192 -18.43 -1.20 -0.81
N ARG A 193 -17.61 -2.25 -0.90
CA ARG A 193 -16.35 -2.25 -1.62
C ARG A 193 -16.39 -3.23 -2.80
N PHE A 194 -15.78 -2.83 -3.91
CA PHE A 194 -15.58 -3.71 -5.06
C PHE A 194 -14.21 -3.46 -5.73
N ASP A 195 -13.69 -4.51 -6.37
CA ASP A 195 -12.32 -4.56 -6.90
C ASP A 195 -12.26 -3.96 -8.33
N LYS A 196 -12.59 -2.68 -8.44
CA LYS A 196 -12.38 -1.85 -9.63
C LYS A 196 -11.91 -0.48 -9.18
N GLY A 197 -10.73 -0.08 -9.61
CA GLY A 197 -10.19 1.23 -9.38
C GLY A 197 -10.53 2.23 -10.48
N TYR A 198 -9.98 3.44 -10.38
CA TYR A 198 -10.21 4.49 -11.37
C TYR A 198 -9.70 4.09 -12.77
N ILE A 199 -10.45 4.49 -13.81
CA ILE A 199 -10.08 4.21 -15.21
C ILE A 199 -8.84 5.02 -15.63
N SER A 200 -8.59 6.17 -14.99
CA SER A 200 -7.45 7.04 -15.27
C SER A 200 -6.84 7.59 -13.99
N PRO A 201 -5.50 7.56 -13.85
CA PRO A 201 -4.81 8.15 -12.70
C PRO A 201 -5.04 9.66 -12.55
N TYR A 202 -5.43 10.34 -13.62
CA TYR A 202 -5.77 11.77 -13.58
C TYR A 202 -7.04 12.08 -12.79
N PHE A 203 -7.80 11.07 -12.36
CA PHE A 203 -8.92 11.23 -11.44
C PHE A 203 -8.50 11.31 -9.97
N ALA A 204 -7.25 10.99 -9.63
CA ALA A 204 -6.76 11.09 -8.26
C ALA A 204 -6.89 12.54 -7.73
N THR A 205 -7.41 12.68 -6.51
CA THR A 205 -7.49 13.94 -5.77
C THR A 205 -6.29 14.11 -4.86
N ASP A 206 -5.79 12.99 -4.34
CA ASP A 206 -4.55 12.88 -3.59
C ASP A 206 -3.50 12.20 -4.47
N THR A 207 -2.51 12.96 -4.92
CA THR A 207 -1.44 12.48 -5.79
C THR A 207 -0.35 11.75 -5.02
N GLU A 208 -0.22 11.96 -3.70
CA GLU A 208 0.75 11.26 -2.86
C GLU A 208 0.28 9.81 -2.61
N ARG A 209 -1.02 9.64 -2.35
CA ARG A 209 -1.66 8.34 -2.13
C ARG A 209 -2.19 7.69 -3.40
N MET A 210 -2.22 8.42 -4.51
CA MET A 210 -2.84 7.96 -5.75
C MET A 210 -4.30 7.53 -5.54
N GLU A 211 -5.08 8.33 -4.79
CA GLU A 211 -6.48 8.08 -4.47
C GLU A 211 -7.37 9.22 -4.97
N ALA A 212 -8.58 8.86 -5.39
CA ALA A 212 -9.63 9.83 -5.64
C ALA A 212 -10.64 9.76 -4.47
N VAL A 213 -10.74 10.84 -3.70
CA VAL A 213 -11.72 10.97 -2.61
C VAL A 213 -12.78 11.96 -3.04
N LEU A 214 -14.04 11.53 -3.01
CA LEU A 214 -15.20 12.33 -3.37
C LEU A 214 -16.12 12.40 -2.15
N ASP A 215 -16.32 13.61 -1.62
CA ASP A 215 -17.22 13.86 -0.50
C ASP A 215 -18.59 14.28 -1.03
N GLU A 216 -19.65 13.69 -0.50
CA GLU A 216 -21.07 13.90 -0.90
C GLU A 216 -21.31 13.83 -2.42
N PRO A 217 -20.73 12.84 -3.16
CA PRO A 217 -20.86 12.78 -4.60
C PRO A 217 -22.24 12.34 -5.05
N TYR A 218 -22.61 12.77 -6.27
CA TYR A 218 -23.61 12.07 -7.07
C TYR A 218 -23.00 10.83 -7.71
N ILE A 219 -23.81 9.79 -7.94
CA ILE A 219 -23.37 8.52 -8.51
C ILE A 219 -24.23 8.19 -9.72
N LEU A 220 -23.62 8.14 -10.89
CA LEU A 220 -24.23 7.65 -12.13
C LEU A 220 -23.93 6.15 -12.29
N LEU A 221 -24.95 5.33 -12.34
CA LEU A 221 -24.87 3.89 -12.53
C LEU A 221 -25.41 3.51 -13.91
N THR A 222 -24.60 2.84 -14.73
CA THR A 222 -25.06 2.37 -16.05
C THR A 222 -24.39 1.05 -16.45
N ASP A 223 -25.12 0.18 -17.10
CA ASP A 223 -24.62 -1.06 -17.70
C ASP A 223 -24.07 -0.87 -19.11
N LYS A 224 -24.07 0.38 -19.62
CA LYS A 224 -23.62 0.73 -20.96
C LYS A 224 -22.14 1.11 -21.01
N LYS A 225 -21.59 0.97 -22.21
CA LYS A 225 -20.33 1.65 -22.57
C LYS A 225 -20.63 3.09 -22.94
N ILE A 226 -19.85 4.00 -22.39
CA ILE A 226 -19.92 5.43 -22.69
C ILE A 226 -18.90 5.72 -23.77
N ALA A 227 -19.36 5.81 -25.03
CA ALA A 227 -18.50 6.09 -26.18
C ALA A 227 -18.34 7.60 -26.42
N LEU A 228 -19.45 8.33 -26.36
CA LEU A 228 -19.50 9.76 -26.68
C LEU A 228 -19.82 10.56 -25.41
N VAL A 229 -19.11 11.65 -25.20
CA VAL A 229 -19.37 12.55 -24.08
C VAL A 229 -20.71 13.26 -24.21
N GLN A 230 -21.23 13.42 -25.44
CA GLN A 230 -22.52 14.03 -25.70
C GLN A 230 -23.66 13.37 -24.94
N ASP A 231 -23.60 12.06 -24.75
CA ASP A 231 -24.62 11.30 -23.99
C ASP A 231 -24.62 11.69 -22.51
N LEU A 232 -23.51 12.20 -22.00
CA LEU A 232 -23.34 12.65 -20.62
C LEU A 232 -23.59 14.14 -20.41
N VAL A 233 -23.55 14.98 -21.48
CA VAL A 233 -23.61 16.45 -21.35
C VAL A 233 -24.77 16.91 -20.47
N PRO A 234 -26.03 16.39 -20.64
CA PRO A 234 -27.15 16.87 -19.84
C PRO A 234 -26.96 16.62 -18.33
N VAL A 235 -26.39 15.50 -17.93
CA VAL A 235 -26.14 15.19 -16.52
C VAL A 235 -24.92 15.93 -15.99
N LEU A 236 -23.85 16.06 -16.80
CA LEU A 236 -22.65 16.81 -16.43
C LEU A 236 -22.96 18.29 -16.17
N GLU A 237 -23.81 18.93 -16.97
CA GLU A 237 -24.23 20.31 -16.76
C GLU A 237 -25.03 20.48 -15.46
N GLN A 238 -25.93 19.55 -15.16
CA GLN A 238 -26.71 19.58 -13.92
C GLN A 238 -25.80 19.44 -12.69
N VAL A 239 -24.86 18.49 -12.74
CA VAL A 239 -23.88 18.24 -11.67
C VAL A 239 -22.93 19.44 -11.52
N ALA A 240 -22.43 20.01 -12.60
CA ALA A 240 -21.58 21.21 -12.56
C ALA A 240 -22.27 22.40 -11.87
N ARG A 241 -23.57 22.59 -12.11
CA ARG A 241 -24.37 23.65 -11.44
C ARG A 241 -24.57 23.39 -9.96
N SER A 242 -24.60 22.13 -9.53
CA SER A 242 -24.74 21.77 -8.09
C SER A 242 -23.45 21.98 -7.32
N GLY A 243 -22.29 21.98 -7.98
CA GLY A 243 -20.96 22.03 -7.35
C GLY A 243 -20.53 20.76 -6.65
N LYS A 244 -21.35 19.70 -6.66
CA LYS A 244 -21.02 18.41 -6.03
C LYS A 244 -20.16 17.54 -6.96
N PRO A 245 -19.31 16.66 -6.41
CA PRO A 245 -18.57 15.68 -7.19
C PRO A 245 -19.50 14.68 -7.91
N LEU A 246 -19.01 14.09 -9.00
CA LEU A 246 -19.69 13.02 -9.73
C LEU A 246 -18.84 11.76 -9.80
N MET A 247 -19.39 10.64 -9.37
CA MET A 247 -18.86 9.32 -9.61
C MET A 247 -19.60 8.67 -10.76
N ILE A 248 -18.88 8.14 -11.74
CA ILE A 248 -19.46 7.39 -12.87
C ILE A 248 -19.05 5.93 -12.76
N ILE A 249 -20.05 5.03 -12.68
CA ILE A 249 -19.85 3.58 -12.69
C ILE A 249 -20.53 3.05 -13.96
N ALA A 250 -19.72 2.65 -14.95
CA ALA A 250 -20.17 2.23 -16.26
C ALA A 250 -19.53 0.91 -16.69
N GLU A 251 -20.09 0.23 -17.69
CA GLU A 251 -19.42 -0.96 -18.24
C GLU A 251 -18.00 -0.65 -18.70
N ASP A 252 -17.84 0.43 -19.46
CA ASP A 252 -16.55 0.99 -19.89
C ASP A 252 -16.75 2.46 -20.31
N ILE A 253 -15.65 3.21 -20.38
CA ILE A 253 -15.63 4.57 -20.92
C ILE A 253 -14.57 4.61 -22.01
N GLU A 254 -14.99 4.91 -23.25
CA GLU A 254 -14.08 4.95 -24.39
C GLU A 254 -13.17 6.18 -24.37
N LYS A 255 -12.06 6.10 -25.11
CA LYS A 255 -10.97 7.07 -25.06
C LYS A 255 -11.42 8.53 -25.24
N GLU A 256 -12.39 8.79 -26.13
CA GLU A 256 -12.86 10.14 -26.43
C GLU A 256 -13.65 10.74 -25.24
N ALA A 257 -14.60 9.98 -24.70
CA ALA A 257 -15.36 10.40 -23.52
C ALA A 257 -14.45 10.54 -22.29
N LEU A 258 -13.54 9.58 -22.09
CA LEU A 258 -12.57 9.62 -20.99
C LEU A 258 -11.65 10.84 -21.07
N ALA A 259 -11.10 11.15 -22.24
CA ALA A 259 -10.24 12.33 -22.43
C ALA A 259 -10.96 13.63 -22.08
N THR A 260 -12.24 13.74 -22.47
CA THR A 260 -13.05 14.93 -22.16
C THR A 260 -13.31 15.05 -20.65
N LEU A 261 -13.64 13.95 -19.96
CA LEU A 261 -13.83 13.95 -18.51
C LEU A 261 -12.54 14.36 -17.78
N VAL A 262 -11.39 13.79 -18.18
CA VAL A 262 -10.07 14.11 -17.61
C VAL A 262 -9.72 15.59 -17.81
N VAL A 263 -9.92 16.14 -19.02
CA VAL A 263 -9.63 17.56 -19.30
C VAL A 263 -10.49 18.48 -18.44
N ASN A 264 -11.80 18.21 -18.30
CA ASN A 264 -12.69 19.02 -17.46
C ASN A 264 -12.34 18.93 -15.99
N ARG A 265 -11.91 17.75 -15.53
CA ARG A 265 -11.38 17.56 -14.17
C ARG A 265 -10.12 18.40 -13.94
N LEU A 266 -9.12 18.29 -14.82
CA LEU A 266 -7.84 19.04 -14.70
C LEU A 266 -8.05 20.55 -14.76
N ARG A 267 -9.07 21.02 -15.50
CA ARG A 267 -9.46 22.43 -15.54
C ARG A 267 -10.26 22.90 -14.31
N GLY A 268 -10.61 21.99 -13.39
CA GLY A 268 -11.43 22.29 -12.22
C GLY A 268 -12.90 22.62 -12.53
N VAL A 269 -13.37 22.36 -13.74
CA VAL A 269 -14.77 22.61 -14.14
C VAL A 269 -15.71 21.56 -13.54
N LEU A 270 -15.24 20.31 -13.46
CA LEU A 270 -15.98 19.17 -12.91
C LEU A 270 -15.08 18.40 -11.94
N ASN A 271 -15.57 18.14 -10.75
CA ASN A 271 -14.95 17.15 -9.87
C ASN A 271 -15.57 15.78 -10.18
N VAL A 272 -14.92 15.01 -11.06
CA VAL A 272 -15.44 13.74 -11.56
C VAL A 272 -14.41 12.63 -11.44
N ALA A 273 -14.87 11.43 -11.11
CA ALA A 273 -14.09 10.21 -11.22
C ALA A 273 -14.93 9.12 -11.88
N ALA A 274 -14.27 8.16 -12.51
CA ALA A 274 -14.94 7.10 -13.22
C ALA A 274 -14.25 5.75 -13.00
N VAL A 275 -15.06 4.70 -12.83
CA VAL A 275 -14.63 3.30 -12.67
C VAL A 275 -15.45 2.38 -13.55
N LYS A 276 -14.89 1.20 -13.84
CA LYS A 276 -15.64 0.13 -14.51
C LYS A 276 -16.55 -0.58 -13.51
N ALA A 277 -17.77 -0.87 -13.94
CA ALA A 277 -18.70 -1.68 -13.17
C ALA A 277 -18.11 -3.09 -12.92
N PRO A 278 -18.23 -3.63 -11.70
CA PRO A 278 -17.76 -4.98 -11.39
C PRO A 278 -18.65 -6.06 -12.01
N GLY A 279 -18.05 -7.22 -12.30
CA GLY A 279 -18.76 -8.35 -12.91
C GLY A 279 -18.94 -8.24 -14.43
N PHE A 280 -19.64 -9.22 -14.99
CA PHE A 280 -19.93 -9.34 -16.43
C PHE A 280 -21.38 -9.80 -16.63
N GLY A 281 -22.03 -9.38 -17.74
CA GLY A 281 -23.38 -9.80 -18.09
C GLY A 281 -24.40 -9.55 -16.98
N ASP A 282 -25.26 -10.52 -16.68
CA ASP A 282 -26.32 -10.38 -15.68
C ASP A 282 -25.80 -10.14 -14.26
N ARG A 283 -24.60 -10.63 -13.93
CA ARG A 283 -23.97 -10.34 -12.64
C ARG A 283 -23.60 -8.86 -12.50
N ARG A 284 -23.15 -8.22 -13.57
CA ARG A 284 -22.87 -6.78 -13.56
C ARG A 284 -24.17 -6.01 -13.30
N LYS A 285 -25.26 -6.36 -14.00
CA LYS A 285 -26.56 -5.73 -13.79
C LYS A 285 -27.02 -5.86 -12.34
N ALA A 286 -26.93 -7.08 -11.78
CA ALA A 286 -27.29 -7.36 -10.40
C ALA A 286 -26.47 -6.56 -9.38
N MET A 287 -25.15 -6.41 -9.62
CA MET A 287 -24.28 -5.59 -8.75
C MET A 287 -24.59 -4.09 -8.88
N LEU A 288 -24.89 -3.60 -10.09
CA LEU A 288 -25.32 -2.21 -10.28
C LEU A 288 -26.66 -1.94 -9.56
N GLU A 289 -27.60 -2.89 -9.59
CA GLU A 289 -28.84 -2.80 -8.82
C GLU A 289 -28.59 -2.76 -7.30
N ASP A 290 -27.67 -3.59 -6.80
CA ASP A 290 -27.29 -3.58 -5.39
C ASP A 290 -26.70 -2.20 -4.99
N MET A 291 -25.87 -1.61 -5.86
CA MET A 291 -25.34 -0.25 -5.67
C MET A 291 -26.44 0.81 -5.74
N ALA A 292 -27.41 0.65 -6.65
CA ALA A 292 -28.53 1.58 -6.77
C ALA A 292 -29.40 1.56 -5.50
N VAL A 293 -29.67 0.37 -4.95
CA VAL A 293 -30.37 0.25 -3.66
C VAL A 293 -29.57 0.89 -2.54
N LEU A 294 -28.25 0.63 -2.47
CA LEU A 294 -27.37 1.18 -1.45
C LEU A 294 -27.34 2.72 -1.47
N THR A 295 -27.29 3.32 -2.66
CA THR A 295 -27.08 4.76 -2.85
C THR A 295 -28.36 5.55 -3.09
N GLY A 296 -29.50 4.88 -3.13
CA GLY A 296 -30.81 5.48 -3.42
C GLY A 296 -30.99 5.96 -4.87
N GLY A 297 -30.13 5.52 -5.78
CA GLY A 297 -30.16 5.88 -7.19
C GLY A 297 -30.90 4.88 -8.07
N GLN A 298 -30.78 5.06 -9.40
CA GLN A 298 -31.33 4.16 -10.41
C GLN A 298 -30.23 3.74 -11.39
N VAL A 299 -30.29 2.50 -11.85
CA VAL A 299 -29.43 2.03 -12.94
C VAL A 299 -29.98 2.53 -14.28
N ILE A 300 -29.17 3.28 -15.00
CA ILE A 300 -29.54 3.78 -16.33
C ILE A 300 -29.24 2.66 -17.35
N THR A 301 -30.29 1.94 -17.72
CA THR A 301 -30.21 0.80 -18.64
C THR A 301 -31.33 0.84 -19.66
N GLU A 302 -31.08 0.31 -20.87
CA GLU A 302 -32.11 0.20 -21.91
C GLU A 302 -33.24 -0.77 -21.55
N ASP A 303 -32.92 -1.79 -20.76
CA ASP A 303 -33.92 -2.75 -20.28
C ASP A 303 -35.00 -2.05 -19.44
N ALA A 304 -34.66 -0.99 -18.73
CA ALA A 304 -35.61 -0.14 -18.01
C ALA A 304 -36.16 1.02 -18.86
N GLY A 305 -35.81 1.12 -20.15
CA GLY A 305 -36.21 2.22 -21.03
C GLY A 305 -35.51 3.55 -20.72
N LEU A 306 -34.41 3.55 -19.93
CA LEU A 306 -33.68 4.73 -19.51
C LEU A 306 -32.51 4.98 -20.46
N LYS A 307 -32.28 6.27 -20.81
CA LYS A 307 -31.20 6.71 -21.67
C LYS A 307 -30.27 7.67 -20.92
N LEU A 308 -28.98 7.64 -21.25
CA LEU A 308 -27.98 8.52 -20.65
C LEU A 308 -28.26 10.01 -20.95
N ASP A 309 -28.67 10.33 -22.18
CA ASP A 309 -29.01 11.69 -22.62
C ASP A 309 -30.25 12.28 -21.96
N ALA A 310 -31.11 11.41 -21.36
CA ALA A 310 -32.31 11.79 -20.62
C ALA A 310 -32.16 11.70 -19.09
N THR A 311 -30.96 11.42 -18.61
CA THR A 311 -30.67 11.25 -17.18
C THR A 311 -30.81 12.58 -16.42
N LYS A 312 -31.57 12.55 -15.32
CA LYS A 312 -31.78 13.67 -14.41
C LYS A 312 -31.05 13.45 -13.10
N ILE A 313 -30.82 14.54 -12.36
CA ILE A 313 -30.08 14.50 -11.09
C ILE A 313 -30.80 13.63 -10.04
N GLU A 314 -32.13 13.58 -10.08
CA GLU A 314 -32.96 12.75 -9.18
C GLU A 314 -32.83 11.25 -9.40
N MET A 315 -32.27 10.83 -10.54
CA MET A 315 -31.99 9.42 -10.85
C MET A 315 -30.61 8.99 -10.35
N LEU A 316 -29.76 9.95 -9.99
CA LEU A 316 -28.42 9.67 -9.50
C LEU A 316 -28.48 9.19 -8.04
N GLY A 317 -27.61 8.22 -7.71
CA GLY A 317 -27.36 7.86 -6.33
C GLY A 317 -26.57 8.93 -5.60
N THR A 318 -26.52 8.81 -4.28
CA THR A 318 -25.71 9.67 -3.41
C THR A 318 -24.93 8.82 -2.41
N ALA A 319 -23.81 9.33 -1.95
CA ALA A 319 -23.04 8.71 -0.87
C ALA A 319 -22.46 9.79 0.04
N ARG A 320 -22.09 9.42 1.28
CA ARG A 320 -21.36 10.31 2.18
C ARG A 320 -19.95 10.54 1.66
N ARG A 321 -19.28 9.44 1.27
CA ARG A 321 -17.93 9.48 0.72
C ARG A 321 -17.69 8.31 -0.24
N ILE A 322 -16.88 8.56 -1.27
CA ILE A 322 -16.34 7.50 -2.13
C ILE A 322 -14.83 7.65 -2.16
N THR A 323 -14.12 6.55 -1.89
CA THR A 323 -12.68 6.46 -2.01
C THR A 323 -12.33 5.46 -3.12
N ILE A 324 -11.56 5.91 -4.11
CA ILE A 324 -11.17 5.10 -5.27
C ILE A 324 -9.64 5.04 -5.30
N THR A 325 -9.11 3.83 -5.19
CA THR A 325 -7.70 3.54 -5.39
C THR A 325 -7.46 3.04 -6.82
N LYS A 326 -6.23 2.65 -7.14
CA LYS A 326 -5.90 2.03 -8.41
C LYS A 326 -6.68 0.74 -8.68
N ASP A 327 -6.99 -0.04 -7.64
CA ASP A 327 -7.49 -1.40 -7.75
C ASP A 327 -8.91 -1.60 -7.17
N ALA A 328 -9.39 -0.68 -6.34
CA ALA A 328 -10.65 -0.83 -5.62
C ALA A 328 -11.41 0.48 -5.45
N THR A 329 -12.73 0.37 -5.26
CA THR A 329 -13.63 1.48 -4.93
C THR A 329 -14.41 1.11 -3.66
N THR A 330 -14.43 2.03 -2.69
CA THR A 330 -15.23 1.96 -1.46
C THR A 330 -16.29 3.04 -1.48
N ILE A 331 -17.55 2.67 -1.35
CA ILE A 331 -18.69 3.57 -1.24
C ILE A 331 -19.17 3.52 0.22
N VAL A 332 -19.16 4.66 0.89
CA VAL A 332 -19.76 4.86 2.21
C VAL A 332 -21.09 5.57 1.97
N ALA A 333 -22.18 4.85 2.14
CA ALA A 333 -23.53 5.36 1.91
C ALA A 333 -24.19 5.79 3.23
N GLU A 334 -25.32 6.46 3.14
CA GLU A 334 -26.11 6.90 4.29
C GLU A 334 -27.61 6.90 3.92
N GLY A 335 -28.40 6.30 4.78
CA GLY A 335 -29.86 6.58 4.82
C GLY A 335 -30.78 5.61 4.07
N ASN A 336 -30.33 4.42 3.62
CA ASN A 336 -31.26 3.44 3.00
C ASN A 336 -31.23 2.05 3.65
N GLU A 337 -31.11 1.97 4.97
CA GLU A 337 -31.04 0.71 5.73
C GLU A 337 -32.21 -0.27 5.38
N ALA A 338 -33.43 0.24 5.28
CA ALA A 338 -34.58 -0.58 4.98
C ALA A 338 -34.50 -1.19 3.56
N GLY A 339 -34.02 -0.43 2.58
CA GLY A 339 -33.82 -0.90 1.21
C GLY A 339 -32.72 -1.96 1.14
N VAL A 340 -31.60 -1.71 1.78
CA VAL A 340 -30.46 -2.63 1.86
C VAL A 340 -30.87 -3.95 2.53
N LYS A 341 -31.56 -3.87 3.67
CA LYS A 341 -32.09 -5.07 4.37
C LYS A 341 -33.00 -5.88 3.48
N THR A 342 -33.96 -5.22 2.81
CA THR A 342 -34.90 -5.90 1.89
C THR A 342 -34.12 -6.57 0.74
N ARG A 343 -33.12 -5.92 0.20
CA ARG A 343 -32.27 -6.49 -0.87
C ARG A 343 -31.46 -7.69 -0.37
N CYS A 344 -30.87 -7.61 0.81
CA CYS A 344 -30.20 -8.75 1.45
C CYS A 344 -31.12 -9.95 1.61
N ASP A 345 -32.37 -9.74 2.05
CA ASP A 345 -33.35 -10.81 2.19
C ASP A 345 -33.75 -11.43 0.84
N GLN A 346 -33.80 -10.63 -0.23
CA GLN A 346 -34.01 -11.15 -1.59
C GLN A 346 -32.81 -12.03 -2.04
N ILE A 347 -31.57 -11.60 -1.79
CA ILE A 347 -30.40 -12.40 -2.14
C ILE A 347 -30.37 -13.70 -1.33
N ARG A 348 -30.71 -13.69 -0.04
CA ARG A 348 -30.81 -14.92 0.79
C ARG A 348 -31.80 -15.93 0.20
N ARG A 349 -32.97 -15.49 -0.26
CA ARG A 349 -33.94 -16.37 -0.93
C ARG A 349 -33.37 -16.93 -2.24
N GLN A 350 -32.66 -16.11 -3.03
CA GLN A 350 -32.00 -16.58 -4.27
C GLN A 350 -30.95 -17.65 -3.98
N ILE A 351 -30.21 -17.55 -2.85
CA ILE A 351 -29.26 -18.58 -2.42
C ILE A 351 -29.99 -19.89 -2.10
N GLU A 352 -31.13 -19.83 -1.39
CA GLU A 352 -31.93 -21.00 -1.02
C GLU A 352 -32.58 -21.66 -2.24
N GLU A 353 -32.98 -20.90 -3.25
CA GLU A 353 -33.66 -21.36 -4.46
C GLU A 353 -32.68 -21.85 -5.55
N SER A 354 -31.36 -21.58 -5.42
CA SER A 354 -30.38 -21.95 -6.42
C SER A 354 -29.89 -23.38 -6.23
N ASP A 355 -29.92 -24.18 -7.29
CA ASP A 355 -29.40 -25.56 -7.32
C ASP A 355 -27.90 -25.59 -7.70
N SER A 356 -27.31 -24.47 -8.14
CA SER A 356 -25.94 -24.37 -8.58
C SER A 356 -25.04 -23.91 -7.45
N SER A 357 -24.11 -24.76 -7.01
CA SER A 357 -23.14 -24.41 -5.95
C SER A 357 -22.29 -23.19 -6.33
N TYR A 358 -21.97 -23.02 -7.61
CA TYR A 358 -21.23 -21.85 -8.11
C TYR A 358 -22.07 -20.56 -8.03
N ASP A 359 -23.36 -20.62 -8.36
CA ASP A 359 -24.23 -19.45 -8.26
C ASP A 359 -24.53 -19.11 -6.80
N GLN A 360 -24.70 -20.12 -5.93
CA GLN A 360 -24.79 -19.93 -4.49
C GLN A 360 -23.57 -19.20 -3.93
N GLU A 361 -22.34 -19.62 -4.31
CA GLU A 361 -21.11 -18.94 -3.88
C GLU A 361 -21.11 -17.48 -4.32
N LYS A 362 -21.48 -17.18 -5.56
CA LYS A 362 -21.51 -15.80 -6.08
C LYS A 362 -22.61 -14.94 -5.47
N LEU A 363 -23.73 -15.52 -5.12
CA LEU A 363 -24.79 -14.86 -4.36
C LEU A 363 -24.35 -14.58 -2.91
N GLN A 364 -23.62 -15.52 -2.29
CA GLN A 364 -23.04 -15.32 -0.96
C GLN A 364 -22.00 -14.18 -0.95
N GLU A 365 -21.12 -14.10 -1.96
CA GLU A 365 -20.19 -12.98 -2.13
C GLU A 365 -20.95 -11.63 -2.22
N ARG A 366 -22.03 -11.57 -2.99
CA ARG A 366 -22.85 -10.35 -3.11
C ARG A 366 -23.50 -9.98 -1.79
N LEU A 367 -24.08 -10.98 -1.10
CA LEU A 367 -24.70 -10.78 0.21
C LEU A 367 -23.68 -10.24 1.21
N ALA A 368 -22.49 -10.83 1.29
CA ALA A 368 -21.43 -10.38 2.18
C ALA A 368 -21.01 -8.93 1.91
N LYS A 369 -20.87 -8.56 0.63
CA LYS A 369 -20.50 -7.18 0.23
C LYS A 369 -21.57 -6.15 0.59
N LEU A 370 -22.86 -6.52 0.52
CA LEU A 370 -23.96 -5.61 0.79
C LEU A 370 -24.33 -5.54 2.28
N SER A 371 -24.26 -6.69 2.99
CA SER A 371 -24.67 -6.79 4.40
C SER A 371 -23.58 -6.42 5.40
N GLY A 372 -22.31 -6.46 4.99
CA GLY A 372 -21.17 -6.24 5.88
C GLY A 372 -21.00 -4.78 6.32
N GLY A 373 -21.52 -3.82 5.55
CA GLY A 373 -21.34 -2.40 5.83
C GLY A 373 -19.89 -1.94 5.73
N VAL A 374 -19.62 -0.75 6.25
CA VAL A 374 -18.30 -0.16 6.38
C VAL A 374 -18.10 0.32 7.81
N ALA A 375 -17.00 -0.11 8.44
CA ALA A 375 -16.54 0.47 9.68
C ALA A 375 -15.77 1.74 9.37
N VAL A 376 -16.21 2.88 9.86
CA VAL A 376 -15.54 4.18 9.66
C VAL A 376 -14.86 4.58 10.97
N ILE A 377 -13.54 4.64 10.96
CA ILE A 377 -12.76 5.18 12.06
C ILE A 377 -12.52 6.66 11.79
N LYS A 378 -13.16 7.50 12.58
CA LYS A 378 -12.97 8.96 12.57
C LYS A 378 -11.80 9.31 13.45
N VAL A 379 -10.68 9.69 12.81
CA VAL A 379 -9.42 9.96 13.51
C VAL A 379 -9.48 11.33 14.18
N GLY A 380 -9.33 11.36 15.49
CA GLY A 380 -9.27 12.61 16.28
C GLY A 380 -7.84 13.02 16.63
N ALA A 381 -7.53 14.31 16.60
CA ALA A 381 -6.26 14.85 17.07
C ALA A 381 -6.35 16.33 17.40
N ALA A 382 -5.38 16.85 18.18
CA ALA A 382 -5.32 18.26 18.54
C ALA A 382 -4.74 19.14 17.42
N THR A 383 -3.89 18.58 16.55
CA THR A 383 -3.24 19.29 15.46
C THR A 383 -3.33 18.50 14.16
N GLU A 384 -3.23 19.20 13.01
CA GLU A 384 -3.23 18.55 11.68
C GLU A 384 -2.05 17.59 11.51
N THR A 385 -0.88 17.93 12.04
CA THR A 385 0.30 17.06 12.00
C THR A 385 0.08 15.77 12.77
N GLU A 386 -0.50 15.84 13.97
CA GLU A 386 -0.85 14.67 14.77
C GLU A 386 -1.94 13.82 14.10
N MET A 387 -2.94 14.48 13.49
CA MET A 387 -3.99 13.81 12.73
C MET A 387 -3.42 12.95 11.61
N LYS A 388 -2.49 13.50 10.82
CA LYS A 388 -1.84 12.80 9.72
C LYS A 388 -1.01 11.62 10.22
N ASP A 389 -0.25 11.78 11.30
CA ASP A 389 0.54 10.70 11.92
C ASP A 389 -0.36 9.57 12.44
N ARG A 390 -1.41 9.89 13.19
CA ARG A 390 -2.39 8.90 13.68
C ARG A 390 -3.09 8.16 12.55
N LYS A 391 -3.44 8.86 11.47
CA LYS A 391 -4.09 8.27 10.30
C LYS A 391 -3.18 7.25 9.61
N LEU A 392 -1.89 7.56 9.44
CA LEU A 392 -0.90 6.63 8.86
C LEU A 392 -0.75 5.38 9.73
N ARG A 393 -0.61 5.53 11.04
CA ARG A 393 -0.50 4.38 11.97
C ARG A 393 -1.73 3.50 11.96
N LEU A 394 -2.92 4.10 11.92
CA LEU A 394 -4.18 3.34 11.81
C LEU A 394 -4.27 2.59 10.48
N GLU A 395 -3.80 3.19 9.39
CA GLU A 395 -3.76 2.58 8.07
C GLU A 395 -2.86 1.34 8.05
N ASP A 396 -1.64 1.47 8.60
CA ASP A 396 -0.68 0.37 8.74
C ASP A 396 -1.28 -0.75 9.61
N ALA A 397 -1.91 -0.40 10.74
CA ALA A 397 -2.52 -1.37 11.65
C ALA A 397 -3.70 -2.13 11.00
N ILE A 398 -4.56 -1.46 10.24
CA ILE A 398 -5.65 -2.09 9.48
C ILE A 398 -5.09 -3.04 8.42
N ASN A 399 -4.06 -2.62 7.68
CA ASN A 399 -3.45 -3.43 6.64
C ASN A 399 -2.72 -4.65 7.22
N ALA A 400 -1.95 -4.47 8.30
CA ALA A 400 -1.29 -5.56 9.00
C ALA A 400 -2.30 -6.57 9.56
N THR A 401 -3.42 -6.09 10.11
CA THR A 401 -4.48 -6.96 10.63
C THR A 401 -5.14 -7.79 9.53
N LYS A 402 -5.43 -7.17 8.38
CA LYS A 402 -5.94 -7.90 7.20
C LYS A 402 -4.94 -8.94 6.69
N ALA A 403 -3.67 -8.57 6.58
CA ALA A 403 -2.60 -9.49 6.18
C ALA A 403 -2.46 -10.68 7.14
N ALA A 404 -2.64 -10.46 8.45
CA ALA A 404 -2.62 -11.51 9.47
C ALA A 404 -3.82 -12.47 9.36
N VAL A 405 -5.00 -11.94 9.06
CA VAL A 405 -6.20 -12.78 8.83
C VAL A 405 -6.05 -13.64 7.57
N GLU A 406 -5.39 -13.10 6.52
CA GLU A 406 -5.17 -13.83 5.26
C GLU A 406 -4.14 -14.97 5.37
N GLU A 407 -2.98 -14.74 5.95
CA GLU A 407 -1.85 -15.70 5.95
C GLU A 407 -1.35 -16.10 7.35
N GLY A 408 -2.02 -15.65 8.42
CA GLY A 408 -1.60 -15.93 9.79
C GLY A 408 -0.50 -15.01 10.30
N ILE A 409 -0.01 -15.32 11.50
CA ILE A 409 1.00 -14.56 12.25
C ILE A 409 2.22 -15.42 12.59
N VAL A 410 3.37 -14.77 12.70
CA VAL A 410 4.65 -15.35 13.11
C VAL A 410 5.25 -14.52 14.26
N PRO A 411 6.26 -15.02 15.01
CA PRO A 411 7.00 -14.21 15.95
C PRO A 411 7.55 -12.93 15.32
N GLY A 412 7.21 -11.78 15.91
CA GLY A 412 7.50 -10.46 15.34
C GLY A 412 8.89 -9.92 15.65
N GLY A 413 9.11 -8.63 15.32
CA GLY A 413 10.33 -7.91 15.66
C GLY A 413 11.60 -8.46 15.00
N GLY A 414 11.48 -9.10 13.82
CA GLY A 414 12.60 -9.73 13.12
C GLY A 414 13.02 -11.10 13.70
N THR A 415 12.33 -11.59 14.73
CA THR A 415 12.61 -12.86 15.40
C THR A 415 12.51 -14.05 14.45
N THR A 416 11.42 -14.17 13.70
CA THR A 416 11.20 -15.24 12.71
C THR A 416 12.34 -15.33 11.70
N LEU A 417 12.76 -14.22 11.13
CA LEU A 417 13.85 -14.19 10.16
C LEU A 417 15.18 -14.64 10.78
N ALA A 418 15.46 -14.25 12.02
CA ALA A 418 16.66 -14.65 12.74
C ALA A 418 16.67 -16.16 13.03
N HIS A 419 15.54 -16.73 13.46
CA HIS A 419 15.41 -18.18 13.69
C HIS A 419 15.53 -19.03 12.44
N LEU A 420 15.19 -18.50 11.27
CA LEU A 420 15.29 -19.24 9.99
C LEU A 420 16.73 -19.27 9.43
N VAL A 421 17.68 -18.58 10.06
CA VAL A 421 19.10 -18.58 9.61
C VAL A 421 19.70 -20.00 9.64
N PRO A 422 19.67 -20.76 10.73
CA PRO A 422 20.23 -22.12 10.77
C PRO A 422 19.56 -23.07 9.76
N ASP A 423 18.24 -22.98 9.61
CA ASP A 423 17.48 -23.82 8.67
C ASP A 423 17.90 -23.53 7.22
N LEU A 424 18.08 -22.25 6.88
CA LEU A 424 18.55 -21.85 5.55
C LEU A 424 19.98 -22.35 5.28
N GLU A 425 20.88 -22.19 6.25
CA GLU A 425 22.29 -22.62 6.12
C GLU A 425 22.37 -24.12 5.90
N GLN A 426 21.70 -24.92 6.73
CA GLN A 426 21.64 -26.37 6.59
C GLN A 426 21.05 -26.80 5.24
N TRP A 427 19.96 -26.18 4.82
CA TRP A 427 19.34 -26.47 3.53
C TRP A 427 20.26 -26.10 2.38
N ALA A 428 20.89 -24.92 2.43
CA ALA A 428 21.75 -24.44 1.36
C ALA A 428 22.99 -25.31 1.17
N GLU A 429 23.65 -25.72 2.25
CA GLU A 429 24.80 -26.63 2.22
C GLU A 429 24.45 -28.01 1.61
N GLY A 430 23.24 -28.50 1.84
CA GLY A 430 22.77 -29.78 1.30
C GLY A 430 22.27 -29.73 -0.15
N ASN A 431 21.90 -28.55 -0.67
CA ASN A 431 21.21 -28.41 -1.96
C ASN A 431 21.92 -27.50 -2.98
N LEU A 432 22.86 -26.67 -2.55
CA LEU A 432 23.53 -25.69 -3.39
C LEU A 432 25.05 -25.88 -3.35
N THR A 433 25.73 -25.43 -4.41
CA THR A 433 27.19 -25.50 -4.49
C THR A 433 27.77 -24.23 -5.12
N GLY A 434 29.05 -23.96 -4.85
CA GLY A 434 29.78 -22.84 -5.45
C GLY A 434 29.12 -21.49 -5.18
N GLU A 435 28.97 -20.67 -6.22
CA GLU A 435 28.46 -19.30 -6.09
C GLU A 435 26.94 -19.23 -5.78
N GLU A 436 26.16 -20.26 -6.13
CA GLU A 436 24.76 -20.33 -5.71
C GLU A 436 24.65 -20.51 -4.19
N LEU A 437 25.53 -21.32 -3.59
CA LEU A 437 25.63 -21.44 -2.13
C LEU A 437 26.03 -20.10 -1.52
N THR A 438 27.02 -19.41 -2.11
CA THR A 438 27.40 -18.05 -1.66
C THR A 438 26.21 -17.08 -1.72
N GLY A 439 25.39 -17.16 -2.77
CA GLY A 439 24.15 -16.37 -2.90
C GLY A 439 23.15 -16.64 -1.77
N ALA A 440 22.97 -17.91 -1.38
CA ALA A 440 22.13 -18.25 -0.23
C ALA A 440 22.70 -17.73 1.09
N MET A 441 24.04 -17.76 1.27
CA MET A 441 24.72 -17.23 2.45
C MET A 441 24.61 -15.70 2.55
N ILE A 442 24.49 -14.96 1.43
CA ILE A 442 24.18 -13.54 1.44
C ILE A 442 22.80 -13.30 2.09
N VAL A 443 21.80 -14.10 1.71
CA VAL A 443 20.47 -14.02 2.32
C VAL A 443 20.55 -14.36 3.80
N SER A 444 21.19 -15.47 4.19
CA SER A 444 21.36 -15.90 5.58
C SER A 444 21.89 -14.76 6.47
N ARG A 445 22.95 -14.08 6.03
CA ARG A 445 23.53 -12.96 6.79
C ARG A 445 22.59 -11.77 6.89
N ALA A 446 21.79 -11.52 5.86
CA ALA A 446 20.84 -10.41 5.83
C ALA A 446 19.61 -10.64 6.73
N LEU A 447 19.18 -11.91 6.96
CA LEU A 447 17.99 -12.23 7.75
C LEU A 447 18.01 -11.63 9.16
N SER A 448 19.19 -11.50 9.76
CA SER A 448 19.33 -10.92 11.11
C SER A 448 19.29 -9.39 11.13
N ALA A 449 19.32 -8.71 9.97
CA ALA A 449 19.45 -7.25 9.91
C ALA A 449 18.27 -6.49 10.57
N PRO A 450 16.99 -6.89 10.39
CA PRO A 450 15.88 -6.21 11.07
C PRO A 450 15.97 -6.29 12.59
N LEU A 451 16.21 -7.48 13.16
CA LEU A 451 16.36 -7.66 14.60
C LEU A 451 17.57 -6.88 15.16
N LYS A 452 18.70 -6.88 14.45
CA LYS A 452 19.88 -6.08 14.82
C LYS A 452 19.51 -4.61 14.89
N ARG A 453 18.86 -4.07 13.87
CA ARG A 453 18.48 -2.65 13.83
C ARG A 453 17.50 -2.27 14.92
N ILE A 454 16.46 -3.09 15.17
CA ILE A 454 15.52 -2.90 16.29
C ILE A 454 16.27 -2.82 17.62
N SER A 455 17.21 -3.73 17.84
CA SER A 455 18.01 -3.78 19.07
C SER A 455 18.94 -2.56 19.20
N GLU A 456 19.57 -2.12 18.11
CA GLU A 456 20.43 -0.93 18.06
C GLU A 456 19.63 0.35 18.33
N ASN A 457 18.45 0.49 17.73
CA ASN A 457 17.54 1.61 18.02
C ASN A 457 17.09 1.62 19.48
N ALA A 458 17.08 0.44 20.16
CA ALA A 458 16.82 0.30 21.58
C ALA A 458 18.07 0.51 22.48
N GLY A 459 19.23 0.83 21.87
CA GLY A 459 20.47 1.09 22.60
C GLY A 459 21.24 -0.17 23.01
N GLN A 460 20.95 -1.32 22.39
CA GLN A 460 21.60 -2.60 22.66
C GLN A 460 22.53 -3.02 21.51
N ASN A 461 23.42 -3.99 21.79
CA ASN A 461 24.26 -4.57 20.75
C ASN A 461 23.44 -5.54 19.88
N GLY A 462 23.03 -5.12 18.68
CA GLY A 462 22.18 -5.89 17.80
C GLY A 462 22.77 -7.25 17.39
N ALA A 463 24.10 -7.32 17.20
CA ALA A 463 24.75 -8.58 16.84
C ALA A 463 24.65 -9.63 17.97
N VAL A 464 24.88 -9.21 19.22
CA VAL A 464 24.77 -10.11 20.39
C VAL A 464 23.33 -10.59 20.58
N ILE A 465 22.36 -9.70 20.44
CA ILE A 465 20.94 -10.05 20.56
C ILE A 465 20.54 -11.05 19.46
N ALA A 466 20.93 -10.81 18.21
CA ALA A 466 20.59 -11.69 17.09
C ALA A 466 21.17 -13.10 17.26
N GLU A 467 22.44 -13.22 17.69
CA GLU A 467 23.04 -14.54 17.93
C GLU A 467 22.33 -15.27 19.08
N ARG A 468 22.00 -14.57 20.14
CA ARG A 468 21.28 -15.18 21.28
C ARG A 468 19.87 -15.66 20.88
N VAL A 469 19.14 -14.91 20.06
CA VAL A 469 17.81 -15.30 19.60
C VAL A 469 17.88 -16.56 18.73
N LYS A 470 18.89 -16.72 17.87
CA LYS A 470 19.06 -17.94 17.04
C LYS A 470 19.18 -19.23 17.85
N GLU A 471 19.72 -19.15 19.07
CA GLU A 471 19.91 -20.30 19.96
C GLU A 471 18.67 -20.63 20.81
N MET A 472 17.63 -19.77 20.79
CA MET A 472 16.43 -19.92 21.61
C MET A 472 15.34 -20.73 20.85
N PRO A 473 14.29 -21.20 21.55
CA PRO A 473 13.13 -21.78 20.90
C PRO A 473 12.48 -20.82 19.90
N PHE A 474 11.92 -21.31 18.81
CA PHE A 474 11.39 -20.53 17.68
C PHE A 474 10.42 -19.40 18.08
N ASN A 475 9.59 -19.63 19.12
CA ASN A 475 8.65 -18.62 19.61
C ASN A 475 9.29 -17.56 20.52
N SER A 476 10.54 -17.77 20.95
CA SER A 476 11.22 -16.86 21.87
C SER A 476 12.03 -15.82 21.11
N GLY A 477 11.95 -14.56 21.54
CA GLY A 477 12.63 -13.45 20.91
C GLY A 477 12.94 -12.32 21.89
N TYR A 478 13.45 -11.23 21.36
CA TYR A 478 13.84 -10.06 22.13
C TYR A 478 12.76 -8.98 22.08
N ASN A 479 12.19 -8.65 23.25
CA ASN A 479 11.31 -7.50 23.41
C ASN A 479 12.15 -6.23 23.58
N ALA A 480 12.29 -5.45 22.53
CA ALA A 480 13.08 -4.22 22.54
C ALA A 480 12.49 -3.09 23.39
N ALA A 481 11.19 -3.16 23.72
CA ALA A 481 10.55 -2.19 24.62
C ALA A 481 10.99 -2.39 26.07
N SER A 482 10.93 -3.65 26.58
CA SER A 482 11.31 -4.00 27.97
C SER A 482 12.80 -4.34 28.13
N GLY A 483 13.48 -4.76 27.05
CA GLY A 483 14.87 -5.24 27.12
C GLY A 483 15.00 -6.71 27.54
N GLU A 484 13.92 -7.49 27.52
CA GLU A 484 13.86 -8.87 27.98
C GLU A 484 13.67 -9.87 26.85
N PHE A 485 14.03 -11.14 27.08
CA PHE A 485 13.73 -12.24 26.18
C PHE A 485 12.44 -12.91 26.64
N VAL A 486 11.47 -13.01 25.73
CA VAL A 486 10.11 -13.45 26.05
C VAL A 486 9.57 -14.42 24.98
N ASP A 487 8.49 -15.15 25.30
CA ASP A 487 7.68 -15.77 24.25
C ASP A 487 6.94 -14.67 23.49
N MET A 488 7.18 -14.59 22.18
CA MET A 488 6.71 -13.51 21.34
C MET A 488 5.19 -13.54 21.15
N PHE A 489 4.58 -14.74 21.09
CA PHE A 489 3.13 -14.87 20.98
C PHE A 489 2.43 -14.49 22.28
N GLU A 490 2.97 -14.93 23.44
CA GLU A 490 2.41 -14.56 24.74
C GLU A 490 2.54 -13.07 25.03
N ALA A 491 3.67 -12.48 24.64
CA ALA A 491 3.92 -11.04 24.75
C ALA A 491 3.14 -10.19 23.71
N GLY A 492 2.43 -10.84 22.78
CA GLY A 492 1.69 -10.16 21.72
C GLY A 492 2.57 -9.56 20.62
N ILE A 493 3.88 -9.82 20.61
CA ILE A 493 4.83 -9.27 19.62
C ILE A 493 4.84 -10.18 18.40
N VAL A 494 3.95 -9.91 17.46
CA VAL A 494 3.70 -10.74 16.28
C VAL A 494 3.73 -9.91 15.01
N ASP A 495 4.19 -10.52 13.91
CA ASP A 495 4.15 -9.93 12.57
C ASP A 495 3.23 -10.77 11.68
N PRO A 496 2.46 -10.16 10.75
CA PRO A 496 1.74 -10.93 9.74
C PRO A 496 2.71 -11.71 8.85
N ALA A 497 2.44 -13.00 8.62
CA ALA A 497 3.28 -13.83 7.77
C ALA A 497 3.40 -13.28 6.35
N LYS A 498 2.31 -12.71 5.82
CA LYS A 498 2.25 -12.04 4.52
C LYS A 498 3.22 -10.85 4.44
N VAL A 499 3.30 -10.03 5.48
CA VAL A 499 4.21 -8.88 5.57
C VAL A 499 5.67 -9.34 5.55
N THR A 500 6.02 -10.26 6.45
CA THR A 500 7.38 -10.82 6.57
C THR A 500 7.83 -11.47 5.26
N ARG A 501 6.97 -12.27 4.63
CA ARG A 501 7.23 -12.97 3.36
C ARG A 501 7.41 -11.98 2.20
N SER A 502 6.49 -11.02 2.06
CA SER A 502 6.52 -10.04 0.97
C SER A 502 7.73 -9.13 1.07
N GLY A 503 8.08 -8.69 2.29
CA GLY A 503 9.28 -7.90 2.54
C GLY A 503 10.55 -8.63 2.13
N LEU A 504 10.67 -9.91 2.49
CA LEU A 504 11.81 -10.75 2.10
C LEU A 504 11.90 -10.94 0.57
N GLN A 505 10.77 -11.25 -0.10
CA GLN A 505 10.73 -11.45 -1.55
C GLN A 505 11.11 -10.18 -2.32
N ASN A 506 10.57 -9.03 -1.92
CA ASN A 506 10.85 -7.76 -2.56
C ASN A 506 12.30 -7.31 -2.32
N ALA A 507 12.81 -7.51 -1.12
CA ALA A 507 14.21 -7.25 -0.78
C ALA A 507 15.18 -8.09 -1.65
N ALA A 508 14.93 -9.39 -1.77
CA ALA A 508 15.73 -10.30 -2.58
C ALA A 508 15.68 -9.96 -4.07
N SER A 509 14.50 -9.58 -4.58
CA SER A 509 14.32 -9.17 -5.97
C SER A 509 15.17 -7.93 -6.30
N ILE A 510 15.09 -6.89 -5.46
CA ILE A 510 15.88 -5.66 -5.65
C ILE A 510 17.38 -5.96 -5.53
N ALA A 511 17.80 -6.72 -4.51
CA ALA A 511 19.19 -7.10 -4.35
C ALA A 511 19.71 -7.85 -5.58
N GLY A 512 18.97 -8.85 -6.08
CA GLY A 512 19.35 -9.60 -7.28
C GLY A 512 19.50 -8.73 -8.53
N MET A 513 18.65 -7.72 -8.71
CA MET A 513 18.77 -6.78 -9.83
C MET A 513 19.99 -5.87 -9.68
N VAL A 514 20.23 -5.34 -8.50
CA VAL A 514 21.40 -4.46 -8.24
C VAL A 514 22.71 -5.22 -8.46
N LEU A 515 22.83 -6.44 -7.94
CA LEU A 515 24.04 -7.24 -8.08
C LEU A 515 24.37 -7.57 -9.54
N THR A 516 23.36 -7.75 -10.39
CA THR A 516 23.54 -8.03 -11.82
C THR A 516 23.69 -6.78 -12.68
N THR A 517 23.65 -5.58 -12.08
CA THR A 517 23.81 -4.31 -12.80
C THR A 517 25.28 -4.03 -13.05
N GLU A 518 25.64 -3.73 -14.32
CA GLU A 518 26.99 -3.41 -14.76
C GLU A 518 27.13 -1.98 -15.26
N CYS A 519 26.02 -1.32 -15.62
CA CYS A 519 26.03 -0.01 -16.22
C CYS A 519 24.82 0.82 -15.74
N ILE A 520 25.04 2.11 -15.51
CA ILE A 520 23.99 3.10 -15.21
C ILE A 520 23.97 4.13 -16.32
N VAL A 521 22.78 4.46 -16.82
CA VAL A 521 22.53 5.47 -17.84
C VAL A 521 21.59 6.52 -17.26
N VAL A 522 22.06 7.73 -17.06
CA VAL A 522 21.28 8.86 -16.51
C VAL A 522 21.30 10.05 -17.46
N ASP A 523 20.35 10.96 -17.28
CA ASP A 523 20.39 12.24 -17.97
C ASP A 523 21.56 13.09 -17.47
N GLN A 524 22.25 13.73 -18.41
CA GLN A 524 23.29 14.68 -18.03
C GLN A 524 22.59 16.02 -17.73
N PRO A 525 22.77 16.59 -16.51
CA PRO A 525 22.22 17.90 -16.20
C PRO A 525 22.75 18.92 -17.22
N GLU A 526 21.87 19.78 -17.72
CA GLU A 526 22.28 20.92 -18.54
C GLU A 526 23.18 21.79 -17.66
N LYS A 527 24.40 22.04 -18.13
CA LYS A 527 25.24 23.06 -17.50
C LYS A 527 24.47 24.36 -17.63
N ASP A 528 24.08 24.98 -16.54
CA ASP A 528 23.59 26.34 -16.53
C ASP A 528 24.54 27.16 -17.38
N GLY A 529 24.03 27.68 -18.52
CA GLY A 529 24.81 28.46 -19.45
C GLY A 529 25.42 29.63 -18.69
N ALA A 530 26.74 29.63 -18.58
CA ALA A 530 27.47 30.81 -18.15
C ALA A 530 26.90 31.98 -18.96
N ALA A 531 26.22 32.88 -18.28
CA ALA A 531 25.79 34.15 -18.85
C ALA A 531 27.00 34.76 -19.53
N ALA A 532 27.05 34.65 -20.87
CA ALA A 532 28.03 35.36 -21.68
C ALA A 532 27.77 36.84 -21.41
N GLY A 533 28.65 37.44 -20.62
CA GLY A 533 28.70 38.87 -20.42
C GLY A 533 28.80 39.54 -21.80
N ALA A 534 27.71 40.11 -22.23
CA ALA A 534 27.73 41.09 -23.31
C ALA A 534 28.52 42.30 -22.82
N ALA A 535 29.80 42.35 -23.20
CA ALA A 535 30.56 43.59 -23.19
C ALA A 535 29.86 44.56 -24.15
N GLY A 536 29.08 45.44 -23.60
CA GLY A 536 28.52 46.59 -24.32
C GLY A 536 29.64 47.56 -24.60
N ASP A 537 30.07 47.59 -25.86
CA ASP A 537 30.95 48.61 -26.39
C ASP A 537 30.14 49.92 -26.49
N GLY A 538 30.64 50.93 -25.77
CA GLY A 538 30.06 52.28 -25.81
C GLY A 538 30.35 52.97 -27.10
N MET A 539 29.33 53.43 -27.81
CA MET A 539 29.39 54.53 -28.76
C MET A 539 28.51 55.66 -28.28
N GLY A 540 29.19 56.72 -27.84
CA GLY A 540 28.57 58.01 -27.63
C GLY A 540 28.15 58.62 -28.94
N PHE A 541 27.00 59.25 -28.91
CA PHE A 541 26.63 60.33 -29.83
C PHE A 541 26.15 61.52 -29.01
N ASP A 542 26.94 62.62 -29.07
CA ASP A 542 26.49 63.96 -28.83
C ASP A 542 25.30 64.31 -29.72
N TYR A 543 24.26 64.88 -29.16
CA TYR A 543 23.60 66.17 -29.44
C TYR A 543 22.39 66.33 -28.47
#